data_d04c31056d89558af37b2028bd3b833f
#
_entry.id   d04c31056d89558af37b2028bd3b833f
#
_cell.length_a   1.000
_cell.length_b   1.000
_cell.length_c   1.000
_cell.angle_alpha   90.00
_cell.angle_beta   90.00
_cell.angle_gamma   90.00
#
_symmetry.space_group_name_H-M   'P 1'
#
loop_
_entity.id
_entity.type
_entity.pdbx_description
1 polymer ?
#
loop_
_entity_poly.entity_id
_entity_poly.type
_entity_poly.pdbx_seq_one_letter_code
_entity_poly.pdbx_strand_id
1 'polypeptide(L)'
;MKKLIQILIATSFLNLLGCATSSVGDINQRLDETKKIETLLFNQMPLPKDARISPEKSMILGEGDNWAGRIELSSSMSILEVSSYFTGEYPKLNWVLISSTKSKTAVLVFANSSRTLTIEVSEGSALSSKSMIVMSVAPRVLGREVPETKK
;
A
#
# COMPACT_ATOMS: atom_id res chain seq x y z
N MET A 1 35.27 -3.21 -52.03
CA MET A 1 34.50 -4.05 -51.08
C MET A 1 34.88 -3.82 -49.62
N LYS A 2 36.17 -3.77 -49.20
CA LYS A 2 36.56 -3.55 -47.80
C LYS A 2 36.13 -2.20 -47.21
N LYS A 3 36.15 -1.10 -47.96
CA LYS A 3 35.74 0.24 -47.53
C LYS A 3 34.22 0.40 -47.30
N LEU A 4 33.41 -0.32 -48.05
CA LEU A 4 31.95 -0.34 -47.89
C LEU A 4 31.52 -1.07 -46.62
N ILE A 5 32.21 -2.12 -46.21
CA ILE A 5 31.96 -2.88 -44.98
C ILE A 5 32.33 -2.06 -43.72
N GLN A 6 33.41 -1.26 -43.78
CA GLN A 6 33.81 -0.38 -42.67
C GLN A 6 32.80 0.74 -42.43
N ILE A 7 32.16 1.29 -43.44
CA ILE A 7 31.12 2.32 -43.32
C ILE A 7 29.84 1.73 -42.70
N LEU A 8 29.49 0.49 -43.04
CA LEU A 8 28.29 -0.19 -42.50
C LEU A 8 28.42 -0.55 -41.03
N ILE A 9 29.63 -0.83 -40.56
CA ILE A 9 29.89 -1.11 -39.12
C ILE A 9 29.90 0.17 -38.27
N ALA A 10 30.34 1.30 -38.86
CA ALA A 10 30.35 2.59 -38.10
C ALA A 10 28.93 3.17 -37.87
N THR A 11 27.97 2.89 -38.73
CA THR A 11 26.57 3.36 -38.56
C THR A 11 25.74 2.52 -37.61
N SER A 12 26.17 1.31 -37.25
CA SER A 12 25.44 0.42 -36.35
C SER A 12 25.68 0.73 -34.86
N PHE A 13 26.70 1.52 -34.49
CA PHE A 13 27.06 1.81 -33.12
C PHE A 13 26.38 3.06 -32.52
N LEU A 14 25.61 3.81 -33.33
CA LEU A 14 25.07 5.11 -32.89
C LEU A 14 23.68 5.06 -32.27
N ASN A 15 23.07 3.87 -32.10
CA ASN A 15 21.69 3.75 -31.58
C ASN A 15 21.58 3.21 -30.15
N LEU A 16 22.66 3.15 -29.38
CA LEU A 16 22.65 2.62 -28.01
C LEU A 16 22.66 3.68 -26.90
N LEU A 17 22.40 4.93 -27.24
CA LEU A 17 22.13 5.99 -26.24
C LEU A 17 20.62 6.08 -25.97
N GLY A 18 20.00 4.96 -25.64
CA GLY A 18 18.69 4.92 -25.00
C GLY A 18 18.81 5.47 -23.59
N CYS A 19 18.55 6.75 -23.42
CA CYS A 19 18.49 7.41 -22.12
C CYS A 19 17.43 6.75 -21.26
N ALA A 20 17.85 6.00 -20.24
CA ALA A 20 17.06 5.76 -19.05
C ALA A 20 16.98 7.08 -18.27
N THR A 21 16.21 8.04 -18.75
CA THR A 21 15.81 9.21 -17.98
C THR A 21 14.69 8.77 -17.06
N SER A 22 15.06 8.23 -15.88
CA SER A 22 14.19 8.31 -14.72
C SER A 22 14.06 9.80 -14.40
N SER A 23 12.99 10.40 -14.88
CA SER A 23 12.82 11.84 -14.82
C SER A 23 12.70 12.28 -13.33
N VAL A 24 13.41 13.33 -12.96
CA VAL A 24 13.30 14.01 -11.64
C VAL A 24 11.82 14.32 -11.31
N GLY A 25 10.97 14.52 -12.31
CA GLY A 25 9.53 14.66 -12.16
C GLY A 25 8.83 13.45 -11.51
N ASP A 26 9.26 12.24 -11.83
CA ASP A 26 8.67 11.00 -11.31
C ASP A 26 8.98 10.79 -9.80
N ILE A 27 10.16 11.23 -9.36
CA ILE A 27 10.56 11.18 -7.94
C ILE A 27 9.77 12.20 -7.12
N ASN A 28 9.59 13.41 -7.62
CA ASN A 28 8.84 14.47 -6.93
C ASN A 28 7.36 14.07 -6.80
N GLN A 29 6.76 13.52 -7.85
CA GLN A 29 5.38 13.05 -7.81
C GLN A 29 5.19 11.95 -6.75
N ARG A 30 6.07 10.96 -6.69
CA ARG A 30 6.02 9.90 -5.65
C ARG A 30 6.17 10.42 -4.23
N LEU A 31 7.02 11.42 -4.02
CA LEU A 31 7.17 12.06 -2.72
C LEU A 31 5.90 12.80 -2.30
N ASP A 32 5.24 13.49 -3.22
CA ASP A 32 4.00 14.20 -2.94
C ASP A 32 2.85 13.24 -2.66
N GLU A 33 2.75 12.13 -3.39
CA GLU A 33 1.77 11.07 -3.14
C GLU A 33 1.99 10.40 -1.78
N THR A 34 3.23 10.10 -1.42
CA THR A 34 3.58 9.56 -0.10
C THR A 34 3.16 10.50 1.01
N LYS A 35 3.49 11.79 0.92
CA LYS A 35 3.09 12.80 1.90
C LYS A 35 1.58 12.95 2.02
N LYS A 36 0.86 12.87 0.90
CA LYS A 36 -0.61 12.89 0.90
C LYS A 36 -1.17 11.71 1.69
N ILE A 37 -0.65 10.51 1.46
CA ILE A 37 -1.07 9.30 2.20
C ILE A 37 -0.73 9.43 3.68
N GLU A 38 0.50 9.84 4.02
CA GLU A 38 0.91 10.04 5.42
C GLU A 38 0.01 11.05 6.13
N THR A 39 -0.35 12.16 5.47
CA THR A 39 -1.24 13.18 6.03
C THR A 39 -2.63 12.63 6.33
N LEU A 40 -3.19 11.81 5.42
CA LEU A 40 -4.50 11.18 5.62
C LEU A 40 -4.50 10.15 6.75
N LEU A 41 -3.38 9.46 6.95
CA LEU A 41 -3.24 8.46 8.02
C LEU A 41 -2.90 9.10 9.37
N PHE A 42 -2.35 10.31 9.36
CA PHE A 42 -1.88 10.99 10.57
C PHE A 42 -3.01 11.11 11.61
N ASN A 43 -2.73 10.66 12.83
CA ASN A 43 -3.67 10.62 13.96
C ASN A 43 -4.90 9.70 13.82
N GLN A 44 -5.19 9.14 12.64
CA GLN A 44 -6.36 8.27 12.45
C GLN A 44 -5.99 6.79 12.35
N MET A 45 -4.85 6.51 11.75
CA MET A 45 -4.38 5.15 11.45
C MET A 45 -2.87 5.07 11.62
N PRO A 46 -2.36 4.91 12.84
CA PRO A 46 -0.92 4.86 13.09
C PRO A 46 -0.28 3.67 12.38
N LEU A 47 0.89 3.92 11.83
CA LEU A 47 1.70 2.91 11.15
C LEU A 47 2.87 2.48 12.04
N PRO A 48 3.38 1.24 11.88
CA PRO A 48 4.66 0.86 12.46
C PRO A 48 5.76 1.88 12.08
N LYS A 49 6.67 2.18 13.01
CA LYS A 49 7.70 3.22 12.81
C LYS A 49 8.63 2.99 11.62
N ASP A 50 8.79 1.73 11.24
CA ASP A 50 9.63 1.30 10.11
C ASP A 50 8.84 1.06 8.83
N ALA A 51 7.51 1.27 8.86
CA ALA A 51 6.67 1.07 7.69
C ALA A 51 7.03 2.04 6.56
N ARG A 52 7.11 1.50 5.35
CA ARG A 52 7.36 2.26 4.13
C ARG A 52 6.18 2.12 3.19
N ILE A 53 5.59 3.24 2.83
CA ILE A 53 4.46 3.29 1.90
C ILE A 53 4.97 3.06 0.47
N SER A 54 4.20 2.27 -0.30
CA SER A 54 4.37 2.08 -1.75
C SER A 54 3.30 2.88 -2.48
N PRO A 55 3.54 4.16 -2.82
CA PRO A 55 2.51 5.01 -3.42
C PRO A 55 2.02 4.48 -4.77
N GLU A 56 2.90 3.88 -5.58
CA GLU A 56 2.57 3.29 -6.87
C GLU A 56 1.63 2.08 -6.79
N LYS A 57 1.48 1.49 -5.60
CA LYS A 57 0.59 0.36 -5.32
C LYS A 57 -0.58 0.74 -4.42
N SER A 58 -0.65 2.02 -4.09
CA SER A 58 -1.68 2.58 -3.23
C SER A 58 -2.68 3.39 -4.05
N MET A 59 -3.94 3.36 -3.64
CA MET A 59 -5.00 4.12 -4.27
C MET A 59 -5.89 4.75 -3.20
N ILE A 60 -6.13 6.03 -3.29
CA ILE A 60 -7.01 6.78 -2.39
C ILE A 60 -8.07 7.49 -3.21
N LEU A 61 -9.31 7.35 -2.77
CA LEU A 61 -10.50 7.98 -3.35
C LEU A 61 -11.14 8.88 -2.30
N GLY A 62 -11.49 10.10 -2.66
CA GLY A 62 -12.04 11.08 -1.74
C GLY A 62 -10.98 11.88 -0.99
N GLU A 63 -11.44 12.70 -0.05
CA GLU A 63 -10.61 13.63 0.72
C GLU A 63 -11.10 13.75 2.17
N GLY A 64 -10.25 14.33 3.04
CA GLY A 64 -10.56 14.57 4.44
C GLY A 64 -10.89 13.28 5.19
N ASP A 65 -11.97 13.30 5.98
CA ASP A 65 -12.38 12.16 6.82
C ASP A 65 -13.21 11.10 6.07
N ASN A 66 -13.62 11.38 4.84
CA ASN A 66 -14.49 10.51 4.02
C ASN A 66 -13.74 9.75 2.92
N TRP A 67 -12.41 9.68 3.00
CA TRP A 67 -11.64 8.93 2.03
C TRP A 67 -11.84 7.41 2.21
N ALA A 68 -11.75 6.70 1.10
CA ALA A 68 -11.64 5.24 1.03
C ALA A 68 -10.42 4.88 0.18
N GLY A 69 -9.90 3.70 0.34
CA GLY A 69 -8.76 3.30 -0.48
C GLY A 69 -8.05 2.04 -0.02
N ARG A 70 -6.99 1.73 -0.76
CA ARG A 70 -6.05 0.65 -0.48
C ARG A 70 -4.65 1.24 -0.39
N ILE A 71 -3.96 0.92 0.67
CA ILE A 71 -2.59 1.39 0.93
C ILE A 71 -1.70 0.17 1.11
N GLU A 72 -0.63 0.09 0.35
CA GLU A 72 0.37 -0.96 0.46
C GLU A 72 1.62 -0.43 1.16
N LEU A 73 2.11 -1.20 2.12
CA LEU A 73 3.25 -0.87 2.97
C LEU A 73 4.18 -2.08 3.07
N SER A 74 5.44 -1.81 3.32
CA SER A 74 6.41 -2.83 3.73
C SER A 74 6.98 -2.53 5.11
N SER A 75 7.37 -3.57 5.87
CA SER A 75 7.96 -3.44 7.20
C SER A 75 9.06 -4.48 7.42
N SER A 76 10.04 -4.17 8.27
CA SER A 76 11.05 -5.09 8.75
C SER A 76 10.57 -5.97 9.91
N MET A 77 9.38 -5.70 10.45
CA MET A 77 8.74 -6.49 11.49
C MET A 77 8.16 -7.79 10.89
N SER A 78 8.11 -8.85 11.68
CA SER A 78 7.44 -10.10 11.30
C SER A 78 5.92 -9.93 11.27
N ILE A 79 5.21 -10.86 10.62
CA ILE A 79 3.73 -10.88 10.58
C ILE A 79 3.12 -10.79 11.98
N LEU A 80 3.72 -11.50 12.95
CA LEU A 80 3.24 -11.50 14.33
C LEU A 80 3.43 -10.14 15.01
N GLU A 81 4.58 -9.53 14.87
CA GLU A 81 4.90 -8.22 15.44
C GLU A 81 3.99 -7.13 14.86
N VAL A 82 3.81 -7.12 13.53
CA VAL A 82 2.88 -6.19 12.85
C VAL A 82 1.45 -6.40 13.32
N SER A 83 0.99 -7.65 13.41
CA SER A 83 -0.37 -7.94 13.90
C SER A 83 -0.56 -7.49 15.35
N SER A 84 0.44 -7.71 16.20
CA SER A 84 0.42 -7.27 17.60
C SER A 84 0.41 -5.75 17.71
N TYR A 85 1.17 -5.05 16.87
CA TYR A 85 1.17 -3.60 16.80
C TYR A 85 -0.25 -3.06 16.52
N PHE A 86 -0.89 -3.53 15.44
CA PHE A 86 -2.22 -3.05 15.08
C PHE A 86 -3.29 -3.38 16.13
N THR A 87 -3.26 -4.58 16.70
CA THR A 87 -4.20 -4.97 17.75
C THR A 87 -4.01 -4.17 19.05
N GLY A 88 -2.82 -3.65 19.29
CA GLY A 88 -2.52 -2.81 20.47
C GLY A 88 -2.80 -1.32 20.28
N GLU A 89 -2.54 -0.78 19.08
CA GLU A 89 -2.63 0.66 18.83
C GLU A 89 -4.03 1.12 18.38
N TYR A 90 -4.69 0.35 17.53
CA TYR A 90 -5.95 0.77 16.93
C TYR A 90 -7.11 0.94 17.91
N PRO A 91 -7.26 0.09 18.96
CA PRO A 91 -8.28 0.31 19.99
C PRO A 91 -8.15 1.64 20.73
N LYS A 92 -6.95 2.18 20.85
CA LYS A 92 -6.70 3.50 21.47
C LYS A 92 -7.30 4.66 20.67
N LEU A 93 -7.61 4.43 19.39
CA LEU A 93 -8.17 5.39 18.44
C LEU A 93 -9.61 5.06 18.05
N ASN A 94 -10.34 4.37 18.94
CA ASN A 94 -11.74 3.99 18.77
C ASN A 94 -12.00 3.02 17.58
N TRP A 95 -10.99 2.27 17.15
CA TRP A 95 -11.17 1.16 16.23
C TRP A 95 -11.43 -0.12 17.03
N VAL A 96 -12.53 -0.79 16.75
CA VAL A 96 -12.89 -2.06 17.38
C VAL A 96 -12.47 -3.20 16.47
N LEU A 97 -11.67 -4.14 16.97
CA LEU A 97 -11.33 -5.36 16.26
C LEU A 97 -12.58 -6.27 16.19
N ILE A 98 -13.08 -6.52 14.98
CA ILE A 98 -14.29 -7.35 14.77
C ILE A 98 -13.96 -8.75 14.25
N SER A 99 -12.81 -8.95 13.63
CA SER A 99 -12.34 -10.26 13.18
C SER A 99 -10.83 -10.32 13.11
N SER A 100 -10.26 -11.50 13.40
CA SER A 100 -8.84 -11.76 13.26
C SER A 100 -8.61 -13.21 12.85
N THR A 101 -7.86 -13.41 11.78
CA THR A 101 -7.34 -14.72 11.38
C THR A 101 -5.82 -14.67 11.30
N LYS A 102 -5.18 -15.76 11.68
CA LYS A 102 -3.71 -15.89 11.69
C LYS A 102 -3.33 -17.20 11.01
N SER A 103 -2.68 -17.09 9.87
CA SER A 103 -2.09 -18.20 9.14
C SER A 103 -0.78 -17.72 8.49
N LYS A 104 -0.44 -18.18 7.29
CA LYS A 104 0.62 -17.58 6.46
C LYS A 104 0.36 -16.11 6.14
N THR A 105 -0.89 -15.72 6.10
CA THR A 105 -1.35 -14.33 6.03
C THR A 105 -2.20 -14.05 7.26
N ALA A 106 -1.91 -12.99 7.99
CA ALA A 106 -2.77 -12.51 9.05
C ALA A 106 -3.76 -11.50 8.45
N VAL A 107 -5.04 -11.63 8.80
CA VAL A 107 -6.08 -10.67 8.41
C VAL A 107 -6.72 -10.15 9.69
N LEU A 108 -6.71 -8.83 9.84
CA LEU A 108 -7.34 -8.11 10.94
C LEU A 108 -8.41 -7.20 10.36
N VAL A 109 -9.61 -7.27 10.89
CA VAL A 109 -10.71 -6.41 10.47
C VAL A 109 -11.14 -5.55 11.65
N PHE A 110 -11.06 -4.24 11.46
CA PHE A 110 -11.48 -3.24 12.42
C PHE A 110 -12.68 -2.46 11.89
N ALA A 111 -13.48 -1.92 12.79
CA ALA A 111 -14.52 -0.97 12.46
C ALA A 111 -14.54 0.17 13.50
N ASN A 112 -14.94 1.35 13.06
CA ASN A 112 -15.34 2.44 13.91
C ASN A 112 -16.79 2.88 13.55
N SER A 113 -17.22 4.05 14.02
CA SER A 113 -18.58 4.55 13.75
C SER A 113 -18.90 4.73 12.25
N SER A 114 -17.91 5.09 11.43
CA SER A 114 -18.11 5.50 10.04
C SER A 114 -17.43 4.62 9.00
N ARG A 115 -16.40 3.85 9.38
CA ARG A 115 -15.53 3.12 8.45
C ARG A 115 -15.23 1.70 8.91
N THR A 116 -14.88 0.86 7.95
CA THR A 116 -14.24 -0.44 8.15
C THR A 116 -12.82 -0.38 7.62
N LEU A 117 -11.92 -1.12 8.25
CA LEU A 117 -10.53 -1.26 7.88
C LEU A 117 -10.17 -2.74 7.91
N THR A 118 -9.69 -3.24 6.79
CA THR A 118 -9.08 -4.57 6.70
C THR A 118 -7.57 -4.40 6.56
N ILE A 119 -6.81 -5.09 7.41
CA ILE A 119 -5.35 -5.13 7.37
C ILE A 119 -4.95 -6.56 7.05
N GLU A 120 -4.31 -6.76 5.92
CA GLU A 120 -3.71 -8.02 5.52
C GLU A 120 -2.21 -7.93 5.70
N VAL A 121 -1.62 -8.89 6.42
CA VAL A 121 -0.18 -8.95 6.66
C VAL A 121 0.33 -10.28 6.13
N SER A 122 1.20 -10.24 5.15
CA SER A 122 1.81 -11.41 4.50
C SER A 122 3.34 -11.34 4.55
N GLU A 123 3.99 -12.41 4.16
CA GLU A 123 5.45 -12.42 4.01
C GLU A 123 5.86 -11.39 2.95
N GLY A 124 6.87 -10.61 3.28
CA GLY A 124 7.47 -9.63 2.39
C GLY A 124 8.48 -10.26 1.43
N SER A 125 9.11 -9.43 0.63
CA SER A 125 10.21 -9.86 -0.24
C SER A 125 11.42 -10.28 0.58
N ALA A 126 12.00 -11.44 0.27
CA ALA A 126 13.19 -11.96 0.93
C ALA A 126 14.41 -11.01 0.93
N LEU A 127 14.42 -10.02 0.05
CA LEU A 127 15.53 -9.08 -0.14
C LEU A 127 15.33 -7.73 0.55
N SER A 128 14.10 -7.32 0.89
CA SER A 128 13.84 -5.93 1.31
C SER A 128 12.93 -5.75 2.51
N SER A 129 12.09 -6.71 2.84
CA SER A 129 11.13 -6.60 3.94
C SER A 129 10.74 -7.95 4.49
N LYS A 130 10.47 -8.03 5.81
CA LYS A 130 9.95 -9.25 6.44
C LYS A 130 8.45 -9.41 6.22
N SER A 131 7.71 -8.30 6.15
CA SER A 131 6.27 -8.32 5.91
C SER A 131 5.82 -7.29 4.90
N MET A 132 4.77 -7.64 4.18
CA MET A 132 3.96 -6.75 3.36
C MET A 132 2.63 -6.54 4.06
N ILE A 133 2.18 -5.31 4.09
CA ILE A 133 0.96 -4.89 4.76
C ILE A 133 0.05 -4.23 3.72
N VAL A 134 -1.19 -4.68 3.65
CA VAL A 134 -2.21 -4.06 2.81
C VAL A 134 -3.34 -3.59 3.70
N MET A 135 -3.59 -2.29 3.69
CA MET A 135 -4.68 -1.66 4.43
C MET A 135 -5.78 -1.25 3.44
N SER A 136 -6.97 -1.78 3.62
CA SER A 136 -8.15 -1.42 2.83
C SER A 136 -9.16 -0.72 3.72
N VAL A 137 -9.43 0.55 3.42
CA VAL A 137 -10.37 1.41 4.16
C VAL A 137 -11.59 1.66 3.30
N ALA A 138 -12.77 1.47 3.89
CA ALA A 138 -14.04 1.71 3.22
C ALA A 138 -15.07 2.32 4.18
N PRO A 139 -16.05 3.10 3.67
CA PRO A 139 -17.20 3.52 4.47
C PRO A 139 -17.92 2.30 5.04
N ARG A 140 -18.37 2.41 6.28
CA ARG A 140 -19.18 1.37 6.90
C ARG A 140 -20.60 1.41 6.30
N VAL A 141 -20.99 0.34 5.62
CA VAL A 141 -22.38 0.17 5.20
C VAL A 141 -23.16 -0.29 6.44
N LEU A 142 -23.85 0.66 7.09
CA LEU A 142 -24.80 0.35 8.16
C LEU A 142 -25.96 -0.41 7.53
N GLY A 143 -26.16 -1.62 7.96
CA GLY A 143 -27.00 -2.68 7.44
C GLY A 143 -28.13 -2.26 6.50
N ARG A 144 -28.03 -2.68 5.26
CA ARG A 144 -29.23 -2.96 4.46
C ARG A 144 -29.88 -4.17 5.12
N GLU A 145 -31.07 -3.99 5.70
CA GLU A 145 -31.88 -5.14 6.10
C GLU A 145 -31.95 -6.09 4.90
N VAL A 146 -31.43 -7.30 5.10
CA VAL A 146 -31.60 -8.35 4.10
C VAL A 146 -33.10 -8.58 4.04
N PRO A 147 -33.79 -8.39 2.90
CA PRO A 147 -35.22 -8.65 2.82
C PRO A 147 -35.43 -10.11 3.23
N GLU A 148 -36.20 -10.34 4.30
CA GLU A 148 -36.62 -11.68 4.66
C GLU A 148 -37.37 -12.28 3.45
N THR A 149 -36.78 -13.29 2.84
CA THR A 149 -37.43 -14.12 1.86
C THR A 149 -38.61 -14.82 2.59
N LYS A 150 -39.79 -14.25 2.50
CA LYS A 150 -41.02 -14.95 2.90
C LYS A 150 -41.06 -16.28 2.15
N LYS A 151 -40.99 -17.37 2.88
CA LYS A 151 -41.27 -18.73 2.44
C LYS A 151 -42.75 -18.88 2.19
#